data_42d90f439e7abdcfb35b1036b0ca03a3
#
_entry.id   42d90f439e7abdcfb35b1036b0ca03a3
#
_cell.length_a   1.000
_cell.length_b   1.000
_cell.length_c   1.000
_cell.angle_alpha   90.00
_cell.angle_beta   90.00
_cell.angle_gamma   90.00
#
_symmetry.space_group_name_H-M   'P 1'
#
loop_
_entity.id
_entity.type
_entity.pdbx_description
1 polymer ?
#
loop_
_entity_poly.entity_id
_entity_poly.type
_entity_poly.pdbx_seq_one_letter_code
_entity_poly.pdbx_strand_id
1 'polypeptide(L)'
;MRSDGERALGGLLAAMHLRGMEDLPREVAEHARAAGFSHVMIYVTDLQQQLLVPLPGQRDAAGEPLETLRIDATLPGRAFRAVSVVRTRSPQDEGTPLLWVPLLDGTERIGVIGLAAPQDGKLTETRAKDLASLVAVMVISKRPHSDSFARLVRARPLTLSAEVLWNLLPPGTFANDDVVVSTALEPAYEMGGDAFDYALDGTTLHVSIFDAMGHDTSAGLTASIAMAASRNNRIHGMELAAIGEAIDAAIRRSSPAGSPPGSWPGSTCARGC
;
A
#
# COMPACT_ATOMS: atom_id res chain seq x y z
N MET A 1 3.19 -34.48 -9.60
CA MET A 1 1.96 -34.29 -8.80
C MET A 1 2.12 -33.00 -8.02
N ARG A 2 1.21 -32.03 -8.17
CA ARG A 2 1.30 -30.75 -7.43
C ARG A 2 1.13 -31.01 -5.92
N SER A 3 1.91 -30.35 -5.08
CA SER A 3 1.78 -30.41 -3.63
C SER A 3 0.43 -29.81 -3.18
N ASP A 4 -0.01 -30.12 -1.95
CA ASP A 4 -1.25 -29.52 -1.40
C ASP A 4 -1.17 -28.01 -1.30
N GLY A 5 0.02 -27.47 -0.98
CA GLY A 5 0.28 -26.01 -0.99
C GLY A 5 0.14 -25.39 -2.37
N GLU A 6 0.73 -25.99 -3.41
CA GLU A 6 0.60 -25.49 -4.80
C GLU A 6 -0.85 -25.53 -5.29
N ARG A 7 -1.62 -26.55 -4.89
CA ARG A 7 -3.05 -26.61 -5.23
C ARG A 7 -3.86 -25.56 -4.51
N ALA A 8 -3.56 -25.28 -3.25
CA ALA A 8 -4.23 -24.25 -2.48
C ALA A 8 -3.97 -22.84 -3.06
N LEU A 9 -2.71 -22.51 -3.36
CA LEU A 9 -2.34 -21.23 -3.95
C LEU A 9 -2.91 -21.03 -5.36
N GLY A 10 -2.80 -22.04 -6.23
CA GLY A 10 -3.36 -21.99 -7.59
C GLY A 10 -4.89 -21.93 -7.59
N GLY A 11 -5.55 -22.62 -6.65
CA GLY A 11 -7.00 -22.57 -6.46
C GLY A 11 -7.47 -21.19 -6.00
N LEU A 12 -6.78 -20.60 -5.02
CA LEU A 12 -7.06 -19.26 -4.53
C LEU A 12 -6.91 -18.21 -5.64
N LEU A 13 -5.82 -18.28 -6.41
CA LEU A 13 -5.59 -17.36 -7.52
C LEU A 13 -6.74 -17.44 -8.55
N ALA A 14 -7.14 -18.66 -8.92
CA ALA A 14 -8.23 -18.86 -9.85
C ALA A 14 -9.60 -18.38 -9.31
N ALA A 15 -9.89 -18.66 -8.02
CA ALA A 15 -11.13 -18.24 -7.37
C ALA A 15 -11.24 -16.71 -7.30
N MET A 16 -10.13 -16.02 -7.04
CA MET A 16 -10.11 -14.56 -6.88
C MET A 16 -10.12 -13.76 -8.18
N HIS A 17 -10.02 -14.41 -9.35
CA HIS A 17 -9.91 -13.71 -10.63
C HIS A 17 -11.06 -12.72 -10.89
N LEU A 18 -12.31 -13.11 -10.63
CA LEU A 18 -13.50 -12.27 -10.82
C LEU A 18 -14.16 -11.83 -9.49
N ARG A 19 -13.52 -12.04 -8.36
CA ARG A 19 -14.01 -11.66 -7.03
C ARG A 19 -13.56 -10.27 -6.61
N GLY A 20 -14.36 -9.62 -5.76
CA GLY A 20 -14.05 -8.34 -5.14
C GLY A 20 -13.13 -8.44 -3.90
N MET A 21 -12.81 -7.29 -3.31
CA MET A 21 -12.07 -7.21 -2.05
C MET A 21 -12.85 -7.87 -0.91
N GLU A 22 -14.16 -7.73 -0.91
CA GLU A 22 -15.08 -8.23 0.11
C GLU A 22 -15.10 -9.78 0.19
N ASP A 23 -14.83 -10.45 -0.93
CA ASP A 23 -14.74 -11.90 -0.99
C ASP A 23 -13.42 -12.46 -0.48
N LEU A 24 -12.36 -11.63 -0.46
CA LEU A 24 -10.99 -12.05 -0.20
C LEU A 24 -10.84 -12.82 1.13
N PRO A 25 -11.36 -12.37 2.27
CA PRO A 25 -11.20 -13.10 3.52
C PRO A 25 -11.80 -14.51 3.48
N ARG A 26 -12.96 -14.66 2.87
CA ARG A 26 -13.65 -15.95 2.74
C ARG A 26 -12.87 -16.91 1.84
N GLU A 27 -12.46 -16.47 0.67
CA GLU A 27 -11.70 -17.29 -0.28
C GLU A 27 -10.35 -17.70 0.29
N VAL A 28 -9.65 -16.77 0.97
CA VAL A 28 -8.38 -17.09 1.62
C VAL A 28 -8.59 -18.12 2.74
N ALA A 29 -9.59 -17.96 3.59
CA ALA A 29 -9.87 -18.91 4.66
C ALA A 29 -10.22 -20.31 4.13
N GLU A 30 -10.95 -20.40 3.02
CA GLU A 30 -11.33 -21.66 2.39
C GLU A 30 -10.10 -22.41 1.83
N HIS A 31 -9.24 -21.70 1.09
CA HIS A 31 -8.05 -22.31 0.49
C HIS A 31 -6.92 -22.54 1.51
N ALA A 32 -6.81 -21.73 2.55
CA ALA A 32 -5.83 -21.89 3.62
C ALA A 32 -6.02 -23.21 4.38
N ARG A 33 -7.26 -23.70 4.52
CA ARG A 33 -7.53 -25.02 5.12
C ARG A 33 -6.83 -26.16 4.37
N ALA A 34 -6.81 -26.09 3.03
CA ALA A 34 -6.10 -27.08 2.21
C ALA A 34 -4.57 -26.98 2.38
N ALA A 35 -4.05 -25.82 2.79
CA ALA A 35 -2.65 -25.63 3.13
C ALA A 35 -2.30 -26.01 4.59
N GLY A 36 -3.30 -26.40 5.41
CA GLY A 36 -3.14 -26.84 6.79
C GLY A 36 -3.36 -25.74 7.85
N PHE A 37 -4.00 -24.63 7.49
CA PHE A 37 -4.34 -23.56 8.45
C PHE A 37 -5.81 -23.65 8.86
N SER A 38 -6.08 -23.62 10.17
CA SER A 38 -7.43 -23.77 10.72
C SER A 38 -8.19 -22.45 10.82
N HIS A 39 -7.48 -21.33 11.00
CA HIS A 39 -8.08 -20.01 11.10
C HIS A 39 -7.20 -18.96 10.44
N VAL A 40 -7.85 -17.98 9.82
CA VAL A 40 -7.19 -16.89 9.07
C VAL A 40 -7.76 -15.56 9.50
N MET A 41 -6.88 -14.58 9.72
CA MET A 41 -7.21 -13.20 10.03
C MET A 41 -6.37 -12.28 9.14
N ILE A 42 -7.01 -11.41 8.36
CA ILE A 42 -6.32 -10.50 7.43
C ILE A 42 -6.54 -9.07 7.89
N TYR A 43 -5.46 -8.38 8.15
CA TYR A 43 -5.45 -6.97 8.54
C TYR A 43 -4.66 -6.15 7.53
N VAL A 44 -5.16 -4.97 7.22
CA VAL A 44 -4.47 -3.97 6.40
C VAL A 44 -4.14 -2.75 7.25
N THR A 45 -3.09 -2.02 6.88
CA THR A 45 -2.74 -0.79 7.60
C THR A 45 -3.59 0.39 7.15
N ASP A 46 -3.85 1.34 8.04
CA ASP A 46 -4.41 2.64 7.70
C ASP A 46 -3.37 3.53 6.98
N LEU A 47 -3.81 4.67 6.41
CA LEU A 47 -2.94 5.58 5.67
C LEU A 47 -1.74 6.10 6.47
N GLN A 48 -1.89 6.25 7.79
CA GLN A 48 -0.81 6.74 8.67
C GLN A 48 0.05 5.62 9.27
N GLN A 49 -0.22 4.35 8.93
CA GLN A 49 0.46 3.18 9.47
C GLN A 49 0.46 3.12 11.02
N GLN A 50 -0.65 3.50 11.64
CA GLN A 50 -0.85 3.46 13.09
C GLN A 50 -1.71 2.29 13.53
N LEU A 51 -2.63 1.88 12.67
CA LEU A 51 -3.63 0.86 12.93
C LEU A 51 -3.54 -0.30 11.94
N LEU A 52 -3.87 -1.48 12.42
CA LEU A 52 -4.18 -2.66 11.63
C LEU A 52 -5.69 -2.88 11.67
N VAL A 53 -6.34 -2.69 10.55
CA VAL A 53 -7.79 -2.75 10.41
C VAL A 53 -8.16 -4.07 9.72
N PRO A 54 -9.06 -4.89 10.29
CA PRO A 54 -9.43 -6.17 9.68
C PRO A 54 -10.21 -5.96 8.39
N LEU A 55 -9.96 -6.78 7.37
CA LEU A 55 -10.82 -6.79 6.19
C LEU A 55 -12.26 -7.18 6.59
N PRO A 56 -13.29 -6.65 5.90
CA PRO A 56 -14.69 -6.85 6.29
C PRO A 56 -15.14 -8.30 6.35
N GLY A 57 -16.11 -8.60 7.19
CA GLY A 57 -16.75 -9.90 7.26
C GLY A 57 -16.02 -10.97 8.04
N GLN A 58 -14.82 -10.67 8.55
CA GLN A 58 -14.06 -11.60 9.36
C GLN A 58 -14.55 -11.66 10.81
N ARG A 59 -14.44 -12.85 11.40
CA ARG A 59 -14.79 -13.11 12.79
C ARG A 59 -13.67 -13.88 13.46
N ASP A 60 -13.55 -13.71 14.75
CA ASP A 60 -12.66 -14.52 15.57
C ASP A 60 -13.20 -15.95 15.79
N ALA A 61 -12.48 -16.78 16.54
CA ALA A 61 -12.89 -18.15 16.85
C ALA A 61 -14.14 -18.21 17.75
N ALA A 62 -14.47 -17.14 18.47
CA ALA A 62 -15.70 -17.02 19.26
C ALA A 62 -16.90 -16.56 18.41
N GLY A 63 -16.67 -16.19 17.13
CA GLY A 63 -17.69 -15.68 16.22
C GLY A 63 -17.92 -14.18 16.32
N GLU A 64 -17.10 -13.45 17.09
CA GLU A 64 -17.19 -12.00 17.22
C GLU A 64 -16.42 -11.31 16.06
N PRO A 65 -16.85 -10.12 15.63
CA PRO A 65 -16.11 -9.33 14.65
C PRO A 65 -14.68 -9.04 15.13
N LEU A 66 -13.71 -9.13 14.21
CA LEU A 66 -12.33 -8.77 14.55
C LEU A 66 -12.22 -7.27 14.88
N GLU A 67 -11.47 -6.94 15.93
CA GLU A 67 -11.22 -5.57 16.35
C GLU A 67 -10.02 -4.96 15.60
N THR A 68 -10.02 -3.64 15.47
CA THR A 68 -8.86 -2.87 15.00
C THR A 68 -7.75 -2.90 16.05
N LEU A 69 -6.51 -3.10 15.59
CA LEU A 69 -5.34 -3.28 16.46
C LEU A 69 -4.37 -2.11 16.29
N ARG A 70 -3.75 -1.68 17.39
CA ARG A 70 -2.65 -0.71 17.33
C ARG A 70 -1.35 -1.38 16.90
N ILE A 71 -0.63 -0.75 15.97
CA ILE A 71 0.64 -1.28 15.46
C ILE A 71 1.74 -1.22 16.54
N ASP A 72 1.75 -0.20 17.38
CA ASP A 72 2.76 -0.01 18.42
C ASP A 72 2.59 -0.92 19.64
N ALA A 73 1.39 -1.46 19.88
CA ALA A 73 1.02 -2.13 21.13
C ALA A 73 0.72 -3.63 20.99
N THR A 74 0.78 -4.21 19.77
CA THR A 74 0.32 -5.59 19.53
C THR A 74 1.37 -6.48 18.88
N LEU A 75 1.22 -7.81 19.01
CA LEU A 75 2.09 -8.78 18.33
C LEU A 75 1.94 -8.74 16.80
N PRO A 76 0.73 -8.63 16.22
CA PRO A 76 0.56 -8.33 14.80
C PRO A 76 1.28 -7.06 14.36
N GLY A 77 1.19 -5.99 15.15
CA GLY A 77 1.91 -4.76 14.90
C GLY A 77 3.44 -4.92 14.97
N ARG A 78 3.94 -5.81 15.84
CA ARG A 78 5.36 -6.17 15.85
C ARG A 78 5.77 -6.88 14.56
N ALA A 79 4.96 -7.83 14.05
CA ALA A 79 5.22 -8.50 12.78
C ALA A 79 5.26 -7.50 11.62
N PHE A 80 4.32 -6.53 11.59
CA PHE A 80 4.27 -5.44 10.63
C PHE A 80 5.53 -4.57 10.65
N ARG A 81 5.95 -4.09 11.84
CA ARG A 81 7.10 -3.19 11.97
C ARG A 81 8.44 -3.87 11.70
N ALA A 82 8.61 -5.09 12.22
CA ALA A 82 9.85 -5.83 12.11
C ALA A 82 10.00 -6.57 10.76
N VAL A 83 8.97 -6.56 9.92
CA VAL A 83 8.91 -7.30 8.64
C VAL A 83 9.35 -8.76 8.83
N SER A 84 8.84 -9.38 9.89
CA SER A 84 9.22 -10.74 10.28
C SER A 84 8.05 -11.52 10.84
N VAL A 85 8.13 -12.84 10.74
CA VAL A 85 7.11 -13.72 11.32
C VAL A 85 7.18 -13.67 12.84
N VAL A 86 6.05 -13.36 13.48
CA VAL A 86 5.90 -13.42 14.93
C VAL A 86 5.04 -14.61 15.29
N ARG A 87 5.59 -15.49 16.13
CA ARG A 87 4.89 -16.67 16.62
C ARG A 87 4.26 -16.39 17.97
N THR A 88 3.04 -16.86 18.14
CA THR A 88 2.30 -16.83 19.39
C THR A 88 1.41 -18.06 19.48
N ARG A 89 0.56 -18.12 20.49
CA ARG A 89 -0.49 -19.13 20.64
C ARG A 89 -1.85 -18.46 20.53
N SER A 90 -2.83 -19.14 19.97
CA SER A 90 -4.20 -18.65 19.91
C SER A 90 -4.74 -18.49 21.33
N PRO A 91 -5.29 -17.32 21.69
CA PRO A 91 -5.92 -17.14 23.01
C PRO A 91 -7.20 -17.98 23.19
N GLN A 92 -7.83 -18.36 22.07
CA GLN A 92 -9.15 -19.01 22.04
C GLN A 92 -9.07 -20.52 21.86
N ASP A 93 -7.94 -21.02 21.35
CA ASP A 93 -7.71 -22.45 21.15
C ASP A 93 -6.40 -22.81 21.86
N GLU A 94 -6.52 -23.24 23.14
CA GLU A 94 -5.41 -23.41 24.07
C GLU A 94 -4.29 -24.28 23.46
N GLY A 95 -3.26 -23.61 22.99
CA GLY A 95 -2.04 -24.23 22.50
C GLY A 95 -1.85 -24.23 20.99
N THR A 96 -2.85 -23.91 20.16
CA THR A 96 -2.68 -23.87 18.71
C THR A 96 -1.69 -22.76 18.32
N PRO A 97 -0.59 -23.10 17.62
CA PRO A 97 0.35 -22.11 17.12
C PRO A 97 -0.34 -21.11 16.20
N LEU A 98 -0.08 -19.82 16.42
CA LEU A 98 -0.57 -18.72 15.62
C LEU A 98 0.63 -17.94 15.06
N LEU A 99 0.70 -17.85 13.74
CA LEU A 99 1.74 -17.15 13.00
C LEU A 99 1.18 -15.80 12.51
N TRP A 100 1.83 -14.71 12.90
CA TRP A 100 1.59 -13.39 12.32
C TRP A 100 2.64 -13.14 11.25
N VAL A 101 2.21 -13.05 9.99
CA VAL A 101 3.08 -12.90 8.82
C VAL A 101 2.80 -11.55 8.18
N PRO A 102 3.81 -10.71 7.91
CA PRO A 102 3.61 -9.45 7.23
C PRO A 102 3.13 -9.67 5.78
N LEU A 103 2.20 -8.83 5.34
CA LEU A 103 1.77 -8.70 3.95
C LEU A 103 2.64 -7.64 3.29
N LEU A 104 3.42 -8.04 2.29
CA LEU A 104 4.42 -7.19 1.65
C LEU A 104 4.24 -7.18 0.13
N ASP A 105 4.44 -6.01 -0.47
CA ASP A 105 4.71 -5.85 -1.90
C ASP A 105 6.07 -5.18 -2.07
N GLY A 106 7.09 -5.97 -2.41
CA GLY A 106 8.47 -5.51 -2.32
C GLY A 106 8.78 -5.01 -0.90
N THR A 107 8.97 -3.70 -0.74
CA THR A 107 9.18 -3.04 0.55
C THR A 107 7.92 -2.37 1.12
N GLU A 108 6.84 -2.28 0.36
CA GLU A 108 5.57 -1.74 0.86
C GLU A 108 4.95 -2.70 1.89
N ARG A 109 4.72 -2.21 3.09
CA ARG A 109 4.03 -2.94 4.15
C ARG A 109 2.54 -2.69 4.05
N ILE A 110 1.78 -3.70 3.61
CA ILE A 110 0.33 -3.59 3.35
C ILE A 110 -0.47 -3.91 4.61
N GLY A 111 0.04 -4.83 5.41
CA GLY A 111 -0.66 -5.30 6.60
C GLY A 111 -0.04 -6.55 7.18
N VAL A 112 -0.87 -7.39 7.81
CA VAL A 112 -0.47 -8.68 8.36
C VAL A 112 -1.57 -9.72 8.14
N ILE A 113 -1.16 -11.00 8.05
CA ILE A 113 -2.06 -12.13 8.11
C ILE A 113 -1.75 -12.97 9.35
N GLY A 114 -2.79 -13.30 10.12
CA GLY A 114 -2.74 -14.26 11.22
C GLY A 114 -3.21 -15.63 10.75
N LEU A 115 -2.40 -16.66 10.98
CA LEU A 115 -2.63 -18.03 10.52
C LEU A 115 -2.48 -19.00 11.69
N ALA A 116 -3.58 -19.60 12.11
CA ALA A 116 -3.54 -20.68 13.10
C ALA A 116 -3.23 -22.00 12.40
N ALA A 117 -2.22 -22.72 12.91
CA ALA A 117 -1.77 -23.98 12.33
C ALA A 117 -1.67 -25.06 13.40
N PRO A 118 -2.26 -26.26 13.19
CA PRO A 118 -2.17 -27.37 14.15
C PRO A 118 -0.75 -27.88 14.35
N GLN A 119 0.12 -27.67 13.35
CA GLN A 119 1.52 -28.11 13.39
C GLN A 119 2.44 -26.92 13.21
N ASP A 120 3.44 -26.79 14.06
CA ASP A 120 4.53 -25.83 13.94
C ASP A 120 5.72 -26.46 13.19
N GLY A 121 6.43 -25.65 12.41
CA GLY A 121 7.63 -26.11 11.70
C GLY A 121 8.02 -25.23 10.51
N LYS A 122 9.19 -25.52 9.95
CA LYS A 122 9.71 -24.78 8.79
C LYS A 122 8.77 -24.80 7.59
N LEU A 123 8.16 -25.95 7.30
CA LEU A 123 7.24 -26.09 6.17
C LEU A 123 5.98 -25.25 6.36
N THR A 124 5.43 -25.22 7.57
CA THR A 124 4.27 -24.39 7.94
C THR A 124 4.60 -22.91 7.77
N GLU A 125 5.77 -22.47 8.23
CA GLU A 125 6.21 -21.08 8.05
C GLU A 125 6.41 -20.72 6.58
N THR A 126 6.99 -21.61 5.77
CA THR A 126 7.14 -21.37 4.33
C THR A 126 5.78 -21.20 3.66
N ARG A 127 4.85 -22.14 3.91
CA ARG A 127 3.47 -22.04 3.38
C ARG A 127 2.75 -20.77 3.83
N ALA A 128 2.97 -20.34 5.07
CA ALA A 128 2.40 -19.12 5.61
C ALA A 128 2.93 -17.87 4.87
N LYS A 129 4.24 -17.83 4.57
CA LYS A 129 4.86 -16.75 3.79
C LYS A 129 4.38 -16.74 2.34
N ASP A 130 4.27 -17.90 1.69
CA ASP A 130 3.77 -18.02 0.32
C ASP A 130 2.31 -17.54 0.23
N LEU A 131 1.46 -17.95 1.19
CA LEU A 131 0.09 -17.47 1.27
C LEU A 131 0.02 -15.96 1.54
N ALA A 132 0.83 -15.45 2.45
CA ALA A 132 0.90 -14.02 2.75
C ALA A 132 1.29 -13.19 1.51
N SER A 133 2.30 -13.64 0.75
CA SER A 133 2.72 -12.99 -0.50
C SER A 133 1.60 -12.97 -1.54
N LEU A 134 0.89 -14.09 -1.70
CA LEU A 134 -0.25 -14.14 -2.64
C LEU A 134 -1.39 -13.22 -2.20
N VAL A 135 -1.73 -13.20 -0.90
CA VAL A 135 -2.76 -12.32 -0.33
C VAL A 135 -2.36 -10.85 -0.51
N ALA A 136 -1.10 -10.49 -0.30
CA ALA A 136 -0.60 -9.14 -0.53
C ALA A 136 -0.83 -8.68 -1.98
N VAL A 137 -0.44 -9.49 -2.96
CA VAL A 137 -0.67 -9.22 -4.39
C VAL A 137 -2.17 -9.06 -4.69
N MET A 138 -3.03 -9.90 -4.09
CA MET A 138 -4.48 -9.78 -4.26
C MET A 138 -5.04 -8.48 -3.68
N VAL A 139 -4.61 -8.07 -2.49
CA VAL A 139 -5.02 -6.80 -1.89
C VAL A 139 -4.62 -5.64 -2.81
N ILE A 140 -3.37 -5.61 -3.29
CA ILE A 140 -2.89 -4.56 -4.20
C ILE A 140 -3.67 -4.52 -5.50
N SER A 141 -3.91 -5.67 -6.12
CA SER A 141 -4.69 -5.76 -7.36
C SER A 141 -6.10 -5.24 -7.22
N LYS A 142 -6.72 -5.37 -6.03
CA LYS A 142 -8.13 -5.04 -5.82
C LYS A 142 -8.37 -3.70 -5.13
N ARG A 143 -7.40 -3.17 -4.40
CA ARG A 143 -7.53 -1.90 -3.67
C ARG A 143 -7.95 -0.70 -4.54
N PRO A 144 -7.50 -0.56 -5.81
CA PRO A 144 -7.88 0.59 -6.63
C PRO A 144 -9.35 0.61 -7.06
N HIS A 145 -10.06 -0.50 -6.92
CA HIS A 145 -11.43 -0.69 -7.38
C HIS A 145 -12.39 -0.99 -6.22
N SER A 146 -12.01 -0.68 -4.97
CA SER A 146 -12.77 -1.04 -3.78
C SER A 146 -12.97 0.16 -2.86
N ASP A 147 -14.16 0.74 -2.91
CA ASP A 147 -14.57 1.80 -1.96
C ASP A 147 -14.65 1.28 -0.53
N SER A 148 -14.93 0.00 -0.33
CA SER A 148 -14.93 -0.61 1.00
C SER A 148 -13.52 -0.64 1.58
N PHE A 149 -12.50 -0.96 0.76
CA PHE A 149 -11.10 -0.86 1.17
C PHE A 149 -10.71 0.59 1.46
N ALA A 150 -11.06 1.53 0.58
CA ALA A 150 -10.77 2.94 0.78
C ALA A 150 -11.36 3.48 2.10
N ARG A 151 -12.61 3.11 2.44
CA ARG A 151 -13.22 3.46 3.73
C ARG A 151 -12.51 2.82 4.93
N LEU A 152 -12.00 1.61 4.74
CA LEU A 152 -11.35 0.85 5.80
C LEU A 152 -10.03 1.48 6.24
N VAL A 153 -9.19 1.88 5.27
CA VAL A 153 -7.86 2.43 5.53
C VAL A 153 -7.86 3.91 5.91
N ARG A 154 -9.02 4.56 5.85
CA ARG A 154 -9.17 5.99 6.18
C ARG A 154 -9.81 6.16 7.54
N ALA A 155 -9.09 6.71 8.50
CA ALA A 155 -9.63 7.03 9.82
C ALA A 155 -10.59 8.25 9.79
N ARG A 156 -10.46 9.12 8.76
CA ARG A 156 -11.31 10.31 8.54
C ARG A 156 -11.38 10.65 7.04
N PRO A 157 -12.35 11.50 6.61
CA PRO A 157 -12.42 11.95 5.22
C PRO A 157 -11.15 12.68 4.78
N LEU A 158 -10.77 12.51 3.52
CA LEU A 158 -9.71 13.27 2.87
C LEU A 158 -10.27 14.62 2.40
N THR A 159 -9.41 15.65 2.33
CA THR A 159 -9.72 16.84 1.52
C THR A 159 -9.76 16.50 0.04
N LEU A 160 -10.39 17.32 -0.78
CA LEU A 160 -10.45 17.08 -2.23
C LEU A 160 -9.05 17.02 -2.85
N SER A 161 -8.13 17.88 -2.42
CA SER A 161 -6.73 17.87 -2.84
C SER A 161 -6.04 16.57 -2.47
N ALA A 162 -6.21 16.12 -1.24
CA ALA A 162 -5.64 14.85 -0.77
C ALA A 162 -6.20 13.65 -1.55
N GLU A 163 -7.50 13.64 -1.87
CA GLU A 163 -8.12 12.58 -2.68
C GLU A 163 -7.46 12.48 -4.07
N VAL A 164 -7.25 13.62 -4.74
CA VAL A 164 -6.61 13.66 -6.06
C VAL A 164 -5.14 13.23 -5.95
N LEU A 165 -4.39 13.80 -5.00
CA LEU A 165 -2.96 13.53 -4.86
C LEU A 165 -2.67 12.09 -4.47
N TRP A 166 -3.40 11.50 -3.51
CA TRP A 166 -3.22 10.09 -3.15
C TRP A 166 -3.42 9.12 -4.31
N ASN A 167 -4.32 9.46 -5.25
CA ASN A 167 -4.50 8.66 -6.46
C ASN A 167 -3.39 8.84 -7.50
N LEU A 168 -2.62 9.92 -7.41
CA LEU A 168 -1.50 10.21 -8.31
C LEU A 168 -0.15 9.76 -7.76
N LEU A 169 0.03 9.77 -6.44
CA LEU A 169 1.30 9.43 -5.81
C LEU A 169 1.71 7.98 -6.12
N PRO A 170 3.00 7.73 -6.36
CA PRO A 170 3.53 6.36 -6.40
C PRO A 170 3.49 5.74 -5.00
N PRO A 171 3.69 4.41 -4.88
CA PRO A 171 3.82 3.75 -3.58
C PRO A 171 4.86 4.44 -2.68
N GLY A 172 4.59 4.50 -1.37
CA GLY A 172 5.47 5.17 -0.41
C GLY A 172 6.84 4.52 -0.25
N THR A 173 7.01 3.28 -0.70
CA THR A 173 8.29 2.57 -0.68
C THR A 173 8.47 1.74 -1.94
N PHE A 174 9.71 1.66 -2.40
CA PHE A 174 10.14 0.81 -3.50
C PHE A 174 11.56 0.33 -3.24
N ALA A 175 11.89 -0.89 -3.61
CA ALA A 175 13.27 -1.38 -3.65
C ALA A 175 13.48 -2.38 -4.77
N ASN A 176 14.70 -2.36 -5.29
CA ASN A 176 15.27 -3.43 -6.12
C ASN A 176 16.70 -3.70 -5.62
N ASP A 177 17.52 -4.40 -6.43
CA ASP A 177 18.89 -4.74 -6.06
C ASP A 177 19.81 -3.52 -5.96
N ASP A 178 19.47 -2.40 -6.61
CA ASP A 178 20.33 -1.22 -6.75
C ASP A 178 19.89 -0.06 -5.86
N VAL A 179 18.59 0.09 -5.56
CA VAL A 179 18.05 1.28 -4.90
C VAL A 179 16.89 0.96 -3.97
N VAL A 180 16.82 1.71 -2.88
CA VAL A 180 15.67 1.76 -1.97
C VAL A 180 15.13 3.19 -1.97
N VAL A 181 13.84 3.34 -2.28
CA VAL A 181 13.10 4.61 -2.15
C VAL A 181 12.17 4.48 -0.97
N SER A 182 12.18 5.45 -0.07
CA SER A 182 11.22 5.56 1.03
C SER A 182 10.75 7.01 1.13
N THR A 183 9.44 7.20 1.14
CA THR A 183 8.80 8.51 1.16
C THR A 183 7.80 8.60 2.31
N ALA A 184 7.62 9.80 2.82
CA ALA A 184 6.57 10.12 3.77
C ALA A 184 5.95 11.46 3.40
N LEU A 185 4.65 11.58 3.54
CA LEU A 185 3.90 12.81 3.27
C LEU A 185 2.96 13.09 4.44
N GLU A 186 3.17 14.23 5.08
CA GLU A 186 2.39 14.68 6.23
C GLU A 186 1.96 16.15 6.03
N PRO A 187 0.71 16.48 6.38
CA PRO A 187 -0.36 15.66 6.94
C PRO A 187 -1.08 14.82 5.87
N ALA A 188 -1.30 13.52 6.15
CA ALA A 188 -1.85 12.58 5.16
C ALA A 188 -3.27 12.89 4.67
N TYR A 189 -4.13 13.45 5.53
CA TYR A 189 -5.56 13.70 5.25
C TYR A 189 -5.87 15.09 4.73
N GLU A 190 -4.98 16.05 4.94
CA GLU A 190 -5.16 17.46 4.63
C GLU A 190 -4.05 17.97 3.70
N MET A 191 -3.57 17.09 2.80
CA MET A 191 -2.56 17.46 1.83
C MET A 191 -3.04 18.65 0.99
N GLY A 192 -2.21 19.67 0.92
CA GLY A 192 -2.40 20.84 0.08
C GLY A 192 -1.68 20.70 -1.25
N GLY A 193 -0.53 21.35 -1.36
CA GLY A 193 0.27 21.43 -2.58
C GLY A 193 1.49 20.50 -2.64
N ASP A 194 1.75 19.71 -1.59
CA ASP A 194 2.92 18.86 -1.51
C ASP A 194 2.70 17.52 -2.21
N ALA A 195 3.66 17.11 -3.03
CA ALA A 195 3.64 15.84 -3.72
C ALA A 195 5.07 15.35 -4.01
N PHE A 196 5.22 14.06 -4.23
CA PHE A 196 6.45 13.45 -4.69
C PHE A 196 6.18 12.52 -5.87
N ASP A 197 7.19 12.30 -6.69
CA ASP A 197 7.18 11.28 -7.73
C ASP A 197 8.53 10.63 -7.86
N TYR A 198 8.55 9.35 -8.20
CA TYR A 198 9.76 8.64 -8.60
C TYR A 198 9.44 7.62 -9.68
N ALA A 199 10.44 7.31 -10.50
CA ALA A 199 10.38 6.23 -11.46
C ALA A 199 11.79 5.75 -11.83
N LEU A 200 11.88 4.47 -12.16
CA LEU A 200 13.09 3.88 -12.73
C LEU A 200 12.93 3.77 -14.26
N ASP A 201 14.01 4.12 -14.95
CA ASP A 201 14.19 3.84 -16.39
C ASP A 201 15.58 3.23 -16.60
N GLY A 202 15.61 1.91 -16.77
CA GLY A 202 16.85 1.17 -16.76
C GLY A 202 17.64 1.36 -15.47
N THR A 203 18.80 2.00 -15.53
CA THR A 203 19.67 2.32 -14.41
C THR A 203 19.48 3.74 -13.88
N THR A 204 18.55 4.51 -14.43
CA THR A 204 18.31 5.90 -14.06
C THR A 204 17.11 5.97 -13.11
N LEU A 205 17.33 6.49 -11.90
CA LEU A 205 16.28 6.84 -10.95
C LEU A 205 15.91 8.32 -11.12
N HIS A 206 14.66 8.59 -11.47
CA HIS A 206 14.07 9.91 -11.45
C HIS A 206 13.37 10.14 -10.11
N VAL A 207 13.65 11.24 -9.43
CA VAL A 207 12.98 11.65 -8.21
C VAL A 207 12.55 13.10 -8.35
N SER A 208 11.31 13.41 -7.97
CA SER A 208 10.77 14.77 -7.99
C SER A 208 10.00 15.04 -6.70
N ILE A 209 10.15 16.23 -6.17
CA ILE A 209 9.37 16.76 -5.05
C ILE A 209 8.70 18.05 -5.54
N PHE A 210 7.42 18.17 -5.28
CA PHE A 210 6.60 19.32 -5.65
C PHE A 210 6.06 19.96 -4.39
N ASP A 211 6.18 21.29 -4.30
CA ASP A 211 5.66 22.10 -3.22
C ASP A 211 4.95 23.31 -3.86
N ALA A 212 3.64 23.25 -3.96
CA ALA A 212 2.82 24.34 -4.47
C ALA A 212 2.32 25.20 -3.31
N MET A 213 2.46 26.51 -3.46
CA MET A 213 2.05 27.47 -2.43
C MET A 213 0.57 27.33 -2.07
N GLY A 214 0.31 27.26 -0.76
CA GLY A 214 -1.04 27.14 -0.20
C GLY A 214 -1.39 25.72 0.21
N HIS A 215 -2.58 25.58 0.79
CA HIS A 215 -3.10 24.32 1.34
C HIS A 215 -4.53 24.04 0.87
N ASP A 216 -4.99 24.77 -0.13
CA ASP A 216 -6.33 24.67 -0.70
C ASP A 216 -6.37 23.76 -1.95
N THR A 217 -7.56 23.63 -2.52
CA THR A 217 -7.77 22.83 -3.72
C THR A 217 -6.94 23.33 -4.93
N SER A 218 -6.66 24.64 -4.99
CA SER A 218 -5.85 25.22 -6.06
C SER A 218 -4.40 24.77 -5.97
N ALA A 219 -3.83 24.70 -4.76
CA ALA A 219 -2.49 24.17 -4.52
C ALA A 219 -2.39 22.69 -4.93
N GLY A 220 -3.36 21.87 -4.52
CA GLY A 220 -3.41 20.46 -4.92
C GLY A 220 -3.54 20.24 -6.42
N LEU A 221 -4.34 21.06 -7.09
CA LEU A 221 -4.44 21.03 -8.55
C LEU A 221 -3.13 21.43 -9.22
N THR A 222 -2.45 22.44 -8.70
CA THR A 222 -1.15 22.90 -9.21
C THR A 222 -0.09 21.79 -9.07
N ALA A 223 0.00 21.14 -7.91
CA ALA A 223 0.89 20.00 -7.70
C ALA A 223 0.57 18.82 -8.65
N SER A 224 -0.71 18.55 -8.87
CA SER A 224 -1.16 17.51 -9.81
C SER A 224 -0.75 17.80 -11.24
N ILE A 225 -0.88 19.06 -11.70
CA ILE A 225 -0.45 19.49 -13.03
C ILE A 225 1.06 19.40 -13.16
N ALA A 226 1.81 19.83 -12.16
CA ALA A 226 3.27 19.74 -12.13
C ALA A 226 3.74 18.29 -12.25
N MET A 227 3.17 17.40 -11.46
CA MET A 227 3.47 15.96 -11.48
C MET A 227 3.13 15.34 -12.84
N ALA A 228 1.96 15.64 -13.40
CA ALA A 228 1.54 15.14 -14.71
C ALA A 228 2.46 15.62 -15.83
N ALA A 229 2.84 16.92 -15.82
CA ALA A 229 3.78 17.49 -16.77
C ALA A 229 5.16 16.86 -16.66
N SER A 230 5.67 16.64 -15.43
CA SER A 230 6.94 15.95 -15.19
C SER A 230 6.92 14.54 -15.76
N ARG A 231 5.91 13.74 -15.43
CA ARG A 231 5.78 12.35 -15.92
C ARG A 231 5.71 12.28 -17.44
N ASN A 232 4.87 13.11 -18.05
CA ASN A 232 4.70 13.09 -19.50
C ASN A 232 6.01 13.40 -20.22
N ASN A 233 6.76 14.39 -19.78
CA ASN A 233 8.00 14.79 -20.43
C ASN A 233 9.15 13.82 -20.14
N ARG A 234 9.22 13.26 -18.94
CA ARG A 234 10.17 12.18 -18.58
C ARG A 234 9.97 10.94 -19.46
N ILE A 235 8.73 10.48 -19.65
CA ILE A 235 8.41 9.31 -20.50
C ILE A 235 8.84 9.54 -21.95
N HIS A 236 8.88 10.78 -22.41
CA HIS A 236 9.39 11.15 -23.75
C HIS A 236 10.91 11.37 -23.78
N GLY A 237 11.63 11.05 -22.71
CA GLY A 237 13.10 11.13 -22.66
C GLY A 237 13.65 12.55 -22.62
N MET A 238 12.87 13.53 -22.19
CA MET A 238 13.35 14.90 -22.10
C MET A 238 14.37 15.07 -20.97
N GLU A 239 15.37 15.90 -21.22
CA GLU A 239 16.37 16.29 -20.24
C GLU A 239 15.73 17.10 -19.08
N LEU A 240 16.34 17.04 -17.92
CA LEU A 240 15.81 17.58 -16.66
C LEU A 240 15.45 19.07 -16.75
N ALA A 241 16.31 19.88 -17.39
CA ALA A 241 16.05 21.32 -17.58
C ALA A 241 14.79 21.56 -18.41
N ALA A 242 14.61 20.82 -19.50
CA ALA A 242 13.44 20.89 -20.36
C ALA A 242 12.16 20.42 -19.67
N ILE A 243 12.26 19.42 -18.77
CA ILE A 243 11.14 19.02 -17.91
C ILE A 243 10.69 20.16 -17.01
N GLY A 244 11.65 20.89 -16.40
CA GLY A 244 11.34 22.06 -15.58
C GLY A 244 10.62 23.16 -16.36
N GLU A 245 11.08 23.47 -17.56
CA GLU A 245 10.42 24.46 -18.45
C GLU A 245 9.01 24.01 -18.86
N ALA A 246 8.82 22.71 -19.12
CA ALA A 246 7.52 22.15 -19.48
C ALA A 246 6.53 22.20 -18.32
N ILE A 247 6.98 21.93 -17.09
CA ILE A 247 6.18 22.08 -15.86
C ILE A 247 5.71 23.53 -15.72
N ASP A 248 6.62 24.47 -15.80
CA ASP A 248 6.35 25.91 -15.69
C ASP A 248 5.35 26.40 -16.77
N ALA A 249 5.52 25.95 -18.00
CA ALA A 249 4.59 26.22 -19.07
C ALA A 249 3.20 25.59 -18.85
N ALA A 250 3.12 24.41 -18.29
CA ALA A 250 1.85 23.74 -17.99
C ALA A 250 1.06 24.49 -16.91
N ILE A 251 1.73 24.91 -15.84
CA ILE A 251 1.12 25.65 -14.75
C ILE A 251 0.60 27.02 -15.24
N ARG A 252 1.42 27.77 -16.01
CA ARG A 252 0.99 29.05 -16.58
C ARG A 252 -0.25 28.95 -17.45
N ARG A 253 -0.39 27.88 -18.24
CA ARG A 253 -1.58 27.64 -19.07
C ARG A 253 -2.83 27.29 -18.27
N SER A 254 -2.64 26.69 -17.10
CA SER A 254 -3.75 26.24 -16.25
C SER A 254 -4.22 27.32 -15.26
N SER A 255 -3.46 28.39 -15.08
CA SER A 255 -3.87 29.52 -14.24
C SER A 255 -4.96 30.34 -14.92
N PRO A 256 -6.05 30.72 -14.22
CA PRO A 256 -7.06 31.60 -14.78
C PRO A 256 -6.45 32.94 -15.29
N ALA A 257 -6.91 33.39 -16.43
CA ALA A 257 -6.46 34.70 -16.99
C ALA A 257 -6.77 35.82 -15.98
N GLY A 258 -5.73 36.48 -15.47
CA GLY A 258 -5.84 37.59 -14.51
C GLY A 258 -5.33 37.28 -13.10
N SER A 259 -4.95 36.05 -12.77
CA SER A 259 -4.21 35.76 -11.54
C SER A 259 -2.73 36.12 -11.72
N PRO A 260 -2.07 36.81 -10.76
CA PRO A 260 -0.63 37.01 -10.84
C PRO A 260 0.06 35.64 -10.89
N PRO A 261 1.14 35.47 -11.67
CA PRO A 261 1.87 34.22 -11.71
C PRO A 261 2.36 33.92 -10.30
N GLY A 262 1.83 32.84 -9.69
CA GLY A 262 2.30 32.38 -8.42
C GLY A 262 3.78 32.06 -8.54
N SER A 263 4.61 32.70 -7.71
CA SER A 263 6.03 32.41 -7.65
C SER A 263 6.22 30.98 -7.17
N TRP A 264 6.78 30.11 -8.00
CA TRP A 264 7.22 28.77 -7.62
C TRP A 264 8.46 28.86 -6.72
N PRO A 265 8.44 28.37 -5.50
CA PRO A 265 9.67 28.00 -4.84
C PRO A 265 10.10 26.63 -5.37
N GLY A 266 11.03 26.63 -6.27
CA GLY A 266 11.80 25.56 -6.86
C GLY A 266 11.41 24.10 -6.66
N SER A 267 11.21 23.39 -7.79
CA SER A 267 11.34 21.93 -7.82
C SER A 267 12.81 21.55 -7.67
N THR A 268 13.15 20.81 -6.64
CA THR A 268 14.50 20.25 -6.52
C THR A 268 14.49 18.87 -7.14
N CYS A 269 15.12 18.73 -8.30
CA CYS A 269 15.33 17.44 -8.95
C CYS A 269 16.79 17.03 -8.70
N ALA A 270 16.99 15.90 -8.03
CA ALA A 270 18.32 15.32 -7.81
C ALA A 270 18.55 14.18 -8.79
N ARG A 271 19.66 14.25 -9.54
CA ARG A 271 20.17 13.13 -10.32
C ARG A 271 21.14 12.36 -9.42
N GLY A 272 20.79 11.11 -9.05
CA GLY A 272 21.74 10.17 -8.46
C GLY A 272 22.47 9.41 -9.58
N CYS A 273 23.79 9.29 -9.42
CA CYS A 273 24.63 8.41 -10.25
C CYS A 273 24.55 6.98 -9.74
#